data_9ec5cf1eab99dfdae4697e7d6a397344
#
_entry.id   9ec5cf1eab99dfdae4697e7d6a397344
#
_cell.length_a   1.000
_cell.length_b   1.000
_cell.length_c   1.000
_cell.angle_alpha   90.00
_cell.angle_beta   90.00
_cell.angle_gamma   90.00
#
_symmetry.space_group_name_H-M   'P 1'
#
loop_
_entity.id
_entity.type
_entity.pdbx_description
1 polymer ?
#
loop_
_entity_poly.entity_id
_entity_poly.type
_entity_poly.pdbx_seq_one_letter_code
_entity_poly.pdbx_strand_id
1 'polypeptide(L)'
;MSFDSVLKIGGSLSRGPGLPTLCREISALAKRHSVLVVPGGGDFAEQVRESDRRFHLEPAASHRMALLATDQYGYLLNQLIAGSFLTADLDLACKSAESGRAAMLLPSAVVIKENPLPNSWQVTSDTIAAWIAHRAQCRRLILLKSIDGLRDSDGSLIPEITAGQLSEHTGAVDGYLSHFLPSVQLEAWVINGLRPERLSELLATSQTTGTRIRPLKKQNATDALDSDQ
;
A
#
# COMPACT_ATOMS: atom_id res chain seq x y z
N MET A 1 20.07 -2.40 1.23
CA MET A 1 19.38 -2.64 -0.05
C MET A 1 17.92 -2.36 0.14
N SER A 2 17.23 -1.76 -0.81
CA SER A 2 15.82 -1.39 -0.71
C SER A 2 15.02 -2.11 -1.79
N PHE A 3 13.73 -2.35 -1.53
CA PHE A 3 12.81 -2.84 -2.55
C PHE A 3 12.59 -1.79 -3.65
N ASP A 4 12.39 -2.24 -4.89
CA ASP A 4 11.96 -1.37 -5.99
C ASP A 4 10.55 -0.84 -5.74
N SER A 5 9.68 -1.71 -5.22
CA SER A 5 8.28 -1.38 -4.97
C SER A 5 7.71 -2.13 -3.77
N VAL A 6 6.83 -1.44 -3.04
CA VAL A 6 5.88 -2.07 -2.13
C VAL A 6 4.56 -2.25 -2.87
N LEU A 7 4.06 -3.49 -2.91
CA LEU A 7 2.78 -3.85 -3.48
C LEU A 7 1.75 -4.04 -2.36
N LYS A 8 0.80 -3.13 -2.23
CA LYS A 8 -0.33 -3.32 -1.30
C LYS A 8 -1.46 -4.02 -2.03
N ILE A 9 -1.81 -5.22 -1.61
CA ILE A 9 -2.93 -5.97 -2.18
C ILE A 9 -4.21 -5.62 -1.42
N GLY A 10 -5.12 -4.89 -2.07
CA GLY A 10 -6.38 -4.44 -1.48
C GLY A 10 -7.30 -5.60 -1.08
N GLY A 11 -7.99 -5.45 0.05
CA GLY A 11 -8.95 -6.46 0.53
C GLY A 11 -10.13 -6.68 -0.44
N SER A 12 -10.50 -5.67 -1.22
CA SER A 12 -11.56 -5.81 -2.24
C SER A 12 -11.24 -6.84 -3.33
N LEU A 13 -9.96 -7.19 -3.51
CA LEU A 13 -9.53 -8.20 -4.48
C LEU A 13 -9.75 -9.64 -3.98
N SER A 14 -9.95 -9.85 -2.67
CA SER A 14 -10.14 -11.19 -2.09
C SER A 14 -11.43 -11.86 -2.54
N ARG A 15 -12.44 -11.08 -2.91
CA ARG A 15 -13.78 -11.58 -3.25
C ARG A 15 -13.95 -12.01 -4.70
N GLY A 16 -12.96 -11.73 -5.56
CA GLY A 16 -13.07 -11.95 -6.99
C GLY A 16 -12.21 -13.12 -7.51
N PRO A 17 -12.55 -13.68 -8.66
CA PRO A 17 -11.78 -14.77 -9.29
C PRO A 17 -10.41 -14.31 -9.81
N GLY A 18 -10.14 -13.00 -9.85
CA GLY A 18 -8.90 -12.42 -10.38
C GLY A 18 -7.69 -12.54 -9.45
N LEU A 19 -7.90 -12.74 -8.13
CA LEU A 19 -6.81 -12.76 -7.15
C LEU A 19 -5.74 -13.84 -7.46
N PRO A 20 -6.06 -15.09 -7.80
CA PRO A 20 -5.04 -16.09 -8.16
C PRO A 20 -4.21 -15.69 -9.37
N THR A 21 -4.79 -15.00 -10.35
CA THR A 21 -4.08 -14.53 -11.54
C THR A 21 -3.11 -13.40 -11.18
N LEU A 22 -3.53 -12.43 -10.37
CA LEU A 22 -2.65 -11.40 -9.82
C LEU A 22 -1.49 -12.01 -9.03
N CYS A 23 -1.75 -13.00 -8.16
CA CYS A 23 -0.73 -13.66 -7.36
C CYS A 23 0.31 -14.40 -8.22
N ARG A 24 -0.12 -15.07 -9.30
CA ARG A 24 0.81 -15.69 -10.27
C ARG A 24 1.68 -14.64 -10.96
N GLU A 25 1.10 -13.51 -11.34
CA GLU A 25 1.84 -12.42 -11.96
C GLU A 25 2.89 -11.82 -11.00
N ILE A 26 2.53 -11.57 -9.73
CA ILE A 26 3.48 -11.10 -8.70
C ILE A 26 4.62 -12.11 -8.53
N SER A 27 4.32 -13.41 -8.49
CA SER A 27 5.34 -14.47 -8.41
C SER A 27 6.31 -14.45 -9.60
N ALA A 28 5.82 -14.19 -10.81
CA ALA A 28 6.66 -14.09 -12.01
C ALA A 28 7.50 -12.82 -12.00
N LEU A 29 6.93 -11.69 -11.60
CA LEU A 29 7.60 -10.39 -11.53
C LEU A 29 8.69 -10.35 -10.47
N ALA A 30 8.50 -11.02 -9.33
CA ALA A 30 9.47 -11.06 -8.24
C ALA A 30 10.83 -11.68 -8.65
N LYS A 31 10.87 -12.44 -9.72
CA LYS A 31 12.13 -12.98 -10.28
C LYS A 31 13.03 -11.92 -10.92
N ARG A 32 12.46 -10.74 -11.25
CA ARG A 32 13.16 -9.66 -11.98
C ARG A 32 13.09 -8.32 -11.27
N HIS A 33 12.16 -8.17 -10.32
CA HIS A 33 11.92 -6.95 -9.57
C HIS A 33 11.91 -7.27 -8.08
N SER A 34 12.57 -6.42 -7.31
CA SER A 34 12.56 -6.54 -5.85
C SER A 34 11.24 -5.98 -5.28
N VAL A 35 10.33 -6.87 -4.86
CA VAL A 35 8.99 -6.49 -4.40
C VAL A 35 8.71 -6.93 -2.97
N LEU A 36 8.18 -6.01 -2.17
CA LEU A 36 7.62 -6.26 -0.85
C LEU A 36 6.08 -6.23 -0.95
N VAL A 37 5.44 -7.30 -0.53
CA VAL A 37 3.97 -7.38 -0.50
C VAL A 37 3.45 -7.06 0.89
N VAL A 38 2.51 -6.12 0.97
CA VAL A 38 1.79 -5.76 2.19
C VAL A 38 0.31 -6.10 1.98
N PRO A 39 -0.26 -6.99 2.80
CA PRO A 39 -1.66 -7.38 2.69
C PRO A 39 -2.59 -6.28 3.17
N GLY A 40 -3.75 -6.16 2.54
CA GLY A 40 -4.91 -5.46 3.09
C GLY A 40 -5.64 -6.28 4.16
N GLY A 41 -6.78 -5.76 4.65
CA GLY A 41 -7.53 -6.48 5.68
C GLY A 41 -8.50 -7.52 5.14
N GLY A 42 -8.98 -7.36 3.90
CA GLY A 42 -9.95 -8.27 3.29
C GLY A 42 -11.22 -8.45 4.12
N ASP A 43 -11.85 -9.60 3.98
CA ASP A 43 -13.03 -9.97 4.75
C ASP A 43 -12.73 -10.15 6.24
N PHE A 44 -11.48 -10.45 6.60
CA PHE A 44 -11.05 -10.56 8.00
C PHE A 44 -11.18 -9.23 8.75
N ALA A 45 -10.77 -8.11 8.12
CA ALA A 45 -10.92 -6.79 8.73
C ALA A 45 -12.39 -6.31 8.75
N GLU A 46 -13.23 -6.77 7.82
CA GLU A 46 -14.66 -6.45 7.85
C GLU A 46 -15.35 -7.08 9.06
N GLN A 47 -14.96 -8.29 9.47
CA GLN A 47 -15.43 -8.91 10.71
C GLN A 47 -15.00 -8.09 11.95
N VAL A 48 -13.82 -7.48 11.91
CA VAL A 48 -13.38 -6.58 12.99
C VAL A 48 -14.25 -5.32 13.03
N ARG A 49 -14.57 -4.72 11.87
CA ARG A 49 -15.46 -3.54 11.80
C ARG A 49 -16.87 -3.85 12.30
N GLU A 50 -17.39 -5.01 11.98
CA GLU A 50 -18.70 -5.45 12.46
C GLU A 50 -18.68 -5.62 13.99
N SER A 51 -17.64 -6.23 14.54
CA SER A 51 -17.44 -6.39 15.98
C SER A 51 -17.32 -5.03 16.67
N ASP A 52 -16.56 -4.11 16.10
CA ASP A 52 -16.37 -2.76 16.62
C ASP A 52 -17.72 -2.00 16.68
N ARG A 53 -18.50 -2.02 15.59
CA ARG A 53 -19.84 -1.41 15.55
C ARG A 53 -20.81 -2.01 16.58
N ARG A 54 -20.70 -3.33 16.81
CA ARG A 54 -21.60 -4.06 17.71
C ARG A 54 -21.24 -3.86 19.18
N PHE A 55 -19.96 -3.84 19.51
CA PHE A 55 -19.47 -3.87 20.90
C PHE A 55 -18.83 -2.55 21.34
N HIS A 56 -18.76 -1.54 20.45
CA HIS A 56 -18.14 -0.24 20.72
C HIS A 56 -16.74 -0.39 21.32
N LEU A 57 -15.87 -1.08 20.59
CA LEU A 57 -14.52 -1.40 21.05
C LEU A 57 -13.68 -0.12 21.25
N GLU A 58 -12.74 -0.18 22.19
CA GLU A 58 -11.73 0.85 22.30
C GLU A 58 -10.89 0.96 21.00
N PRO A 59 -10.56 2.19 20.53
CA PRO A 59 -9.81 2.38 19.27
C PRO A 59 -8.52 1.57 19.17
N ALA A 60 -7.79 1.43 20.28
CA ALA A 60 -6.57 0.64 20.31
C ALA A 60 -6.82 -0.87 20.14
N ALA A 61 -7.96 -1.37 20.62
CA ALA A 61 -8.35 -2.77 20.48
C ALA A 61 -8.76 -3.08 19.03
N SER A 62 -9.67 -2.27 18.45
CA SER A 62 -10.11 -2.44 17.06
C SER A 62 -8.95 -2.27 16.07
N HIS A 63 -8.03 -1.32 16.31
CA HIS A 63 -6.83 -1.15 15.49
C HIS A 63 -5.92 -2.40 15.53
N ARG A 64 -5.64 -2.95 16.72
CA ARG A 64 -4.85 -4.19 16.83
C ARG A 64 -5.52 -5.39 16.16
N MET A 65 -6.83 -5.54 16.33
CA MET A 65 -7.59 -6.59 15.67
C MET A 65 -7.55 -6.44 14.15
N ALA A 66 -7.67 -5.22 13.63
CA ALA A 66 -7.59 -4.93 12.19
C ALA A 66 -6.19 -5.25 11.63
N LEU A 67 -5.10 -4.97 12.38
CA LEU A 67 -3.74 -5.36 12.02
C LEU A 67 -3.58 -6.89 11.96
N LEU A 68 -4.07 -7.62 12.95
CA LEU A 68 -4.05 -9.09 12.94
C LEU A 68 -4.89 -9.68 11.78
N ALA A 69 -5.97 -8.99 11.40
CA ALA A 69 -6.76 -9.34 10.21
C ALA A 69 -5.95 -9.20 8.91
N THR A 70 -5.05 -8.22 8.82
CA THR A 70 -4.14 -8.11 7.66
C THR A 70 -3.15 -9.27 7.61
N ASP A 71 -2.67 -9.74 8.74
CA ASP A 71 -1.78 -10.91 8.79
C ASP A 71 -2.50 -12.17 8.30
N GLN A 72 -3.77 -12.39 8.70
CA GLN A 72 -4.55 -13.53 8.21
C GLN A 72 -4.65 -13.50 6.67
N TYR A 73 -4.93 -12.33 6.08
CA TYR A 73 -4.94 -12.20 4.64
C TYR A 73 -3.54 -12.38 4.04
N GLY A 74 -2.49 -11.98 4.75
CA GLY A 74 -1.09 -12.22 4.37
C GLY A 74 -0.74 -13.70 4.26
N TYR A 75 -1.21 -14.52 5.20
CA TYR A 75 -1.05 -16.00 5.10
C TYR A 75 -1.75 -16.56 3.87
N LEU A 76 -2.97 -16.13 3.57
CA LEU A 76 -3.68 -16.54 2.35
C LEU A 76 -2.90 -16.15 1.09
N LEU A 77 -2.46 -14.90 0.99
CA LEU A 77 -1.70 -14.42 -0.16
C LEU A 77 -0.37 -15.16 -0.34
N ASN A 78 0.31 -15.49 0.77
CA ASN A 78 1.55 -16.26 0.72
C ASN A 78 1.36 -17.66 0.13
N GLN A 79 0.21 -18.29 0.33
CA GLN A 79 -0.12 -19.55 -0.31
C GLN A 79 -0.38 -19.41 -1.81
N LEU A 80 -0.91 -18.26 -2.25
CA LEU A 80 -1.24 -17.98 -3.64
C LEU A 80 -0.05 -17.45 -4.46
N ILE A 81 0.91 -16.75 -3.82
CA ILE A 81 2.13 -16.23 -4.45
C ILE A 81 3.24 -17.27 -4.31
N ALA A 82 3.35 -18.13 -5.31
CA ALA A 82 4.29 -19.25 -5.28
C ALA A 82 5.74 -18.78 -5.04
N GLY A 83 6.40 -19.41 -4.07
CA GLY A 83 7.79 -19.13 -3.73
C GLY A 83 8.01 -17.83 -2.95
N SER A 84 6.94 -17.14 -2.48
CA SER A 84 7.09 -15.96 -1.63
C SER A 84 7.76 -16.29 -0.30
N PHE A 85 8.43 -15.29 0.29
CA PHE A 85 9.10 -15.37 1.58
C PHE A 85 8.26 -14.63 2.63
N LEU A 86 7.63 -15.38 3.55
CA LEU A 86 6.78 -14.83 4.60
C LEU A 86 7.61 -14.43 5.81
N THR A 87 7.41 -13.21 6.32
CA THR A 87 8.05 -12.74 7.56
C THR A 87 7.20 -11.68 8.25
N ALA A 88 7.35 -11.57 9.59
CA ALA A 88 6.81 -10.47 10.39
C ALA A 88 7.91 -9.42 10.74
N ASP A 89 9.13 -9.61 10.25
CA ASP A 89 10.29 -8.77 10.49
C ASP A 89 10.63 -7.99 9.22
N LEU A 90 10.52 -6.64 9.27
CA LEU A 90 10.77 -5.77 8.13
C LEU A 90 12.26 -5.77 7.73
N ASP A 91 13.18 -5.85 8.69
CA ASP A 91 14.61 -5.86 8.38
C ASP A 91 14.99 -7.18 7.69
N LEU A 92 14.37 -8.30 8.09
CA LEU A 92 14.55 -9.58 7.43
C LEU A 92 13.91 -9.58 6.02
N ALA A 93 12.73 -8.94 5.87
CA ALA A 93 12.16 -8.72 4.55
C ALA A 93 13.13 -7.93 3.65
N CYS A 94 13.69 -6.83 4.14
CA CYS A 94 14.65 -6.01 3.39
C CYS A 94 15.90 -6.79 2.97
N LYS A 95 16.40 -7.68 3.83
CA LYS A 95 17.54 -8.55 3.50
C LYS A 95 17.21 -9.57 2.38
N SER A 96 15.92 -9.92 2.21
CA SER A 96 15.49 -10.84 1.16
C SER A 96 15.24 -10.17 -0.20
N ALA A 97 15.39 -8.85 -0.31
CA ALA A 97 15.02 -8.07 -1.50
C ALA A 97 15.66 -8.57 -2.82
N GLU A 98 16.84 -9.16 -2.76
CA GLU A 98 17.57 -9.67 -3.93
C GLU A 98 17.43 -11.18 -4.12
N SER A 99 16.56 -11.83 -3.38
CA SER A 99 16.40 -13.29 -3.44
C SER A 99 15.69 -13.80 -4.70
N GLY A 100 15.16 -12.91 -5.55
CA GLY A 100 14.31 -13.27 -6.68
C GLY A 100 12.93 -13.81 -6.26
N ARG A 101 12.51 -13.49 -5.03
CA ARG A 101 11.25 -13.92 -4.40
C ARG A 101 10.48 -12.69 -3.90
N ALA A 102 9.16 -12.70 -4.01
CA ALA A 102 8.34 -11.71 -3.33
C ALA A 102 8.47 -11.88 -1.81
N ALA A 103 8.82 -10.80 -1.10
CA ALA A 103 8.73 -10.80 0.36
C ALA A 103 7.29 -10.48 0.78
N MET A 104 6.66 -11.36 1.55
CA MET A 104 5.33 -11.14 2.15
C MET A 104 5.52 -10.69 3.59
N LEU A 105 5.19 -9.44 3.89
CA LEU A 105 5.27 -8.92 5.24
C LEU A 105 3.93 -9.12 5.97
N LEU A 106 3.99 -9.67 7.17
CA LEU A 106 2.90 -9.64 8.14
C LEU A 106 3.04 -8.34 8.95
N PRO A 107 2.20 -7.31 8.70
CA PRO A 107 2.50 -5.96 9.18
C PRO A 107 2.21 -5.75 10.67
N SER A 108 1.39 -6.63 11.31
CA SER A 108 0.93 -6.39 12.68
C SER A 108 2.07 -6.21 13.67
N ALA A 109 3.08 -7.08 13.61
CA ALA A 109 4.19 -7.07 14.57
C ALA A 109 4.96 -5.75 14.54
N VAL A 110 5.34 -5.28 13.35
CA VAL A 110 6.12 -4.05 13.19
C VAL A 110 5.29 -2.80 13.52
N VAL A 111 4.01 -2.76 13.08
CA VAL A 111 3.13 -1.61 13.33
C VAL A 111 2.75 -1.50 14.80
N ILE A 112 2.42 -2.61 15.47
CA ILE A 112 2.13 -2.60 16.91
C ILE A 112 3.35 -2.20 17.74
N LYS A 113 4.53 -2.68 17.37
CA LYS A 113 5.78 -2.39 18.09
C LYS A 113 6.18 -0.92 17.98
N GLU A 114 6.15 -0.36 16.76
CA GLU A 114 6.61 1.01 16.50
C GLU A 114 5.49 2.03 16.75
N ASN A 115 4.22 1.64 16.68
CA ASN A 115 3.02 2.47 16.86
C ASN A 115 3.11 3.84 16.15
N PRO A 116 3.41 3.87 14.84
CA PRO A 116 3.77 5.10 14.13
C PRO A 116 2.56 5.91 13.65
N LEU A 117 1.37 5.33 13.71
CA LEU A 117 0.15 5.87 13.10
C LEU A 117 -0.99 5.96 14.13
N PRO A 118 -1.93 6.89 13.99
CA PRO A 118 -3.08 6.98 14.88
C PRO A 118 -3.93 5.70 14.87
N ASN A 119 -4.42 5.28 16.04
CA ASN A 119 -5.35 4.17 16.19
C ASN A 119 -6.77 4.62 15.80
N SER A 120 -7.07 4.58 14.51
CA SER A 120 -8.32 5.10 13.94
C SER A 120 -8.68 4.34 12.67
N TRP A 121 -9.96 4.21 12.36
CA TRP A 121 -10.44 3.68 11.07
C TRP A 121 -10.15 4.58 9.87
N GLN A 122 -9.65 5.79 10.08
CA GLN A 122 -9.09 6.61 9.00
C GLN A 122 -7.74 6.09 8.53
N VAL A 123 -7.03 5.35 9.39
CA VAL A 123 -5.79 4.62 9.06
C VAL A 123 -6.16 3.20 8.72
N THR A 124 -5.99 2.83 7.46
CA THR A 124 -6.15 1.44 7.03
C THR A 124 -4.90 0.93 6.32
N SER A 125 -5.02 -0.17 5.61
CA SER A 125 -3.87 -0.81 4.97
C SER A 125 -3.18 0.02 3.88
N ASP A 126 -3.82 1.07 3.32
CA ASP A 126 -3.16 1.96 2.34
C ASP A 126 -2.10 2.82 3.04
N THR A 127 -2.47 3.49 4.15
CA THR A 127 -1.52 4.27 4.96
C THR A 127 -0.46 3.38 5.62
N ILE A 128 -0.84 2.20 6.12
CA ILE A 128 0.11 1.23 6.69
C ILE A 128 1.16 0.84 5.65
N ALA A 129 0.74 0.53 4.42
CA ALA A 129 1.66 0.19 3.34
C ALA A 129 2.56 1.37 2.93
N ALA A 130 2.03 2.60 2.96
CA ALA A 130 2.81 3.81 2.70
C ALA A 130 3.88 4.03 3.77
N TRP A 131 3.52 3.84 5.04
CA TRP A 131 4.47 3.92 6.14
C TRP A 131 5.56 2.83 6.04
N ILE A 132 5.17 1.58 5.73
CA ILE A 132 6.12 0.48 5.51
C ILE A 132 7.05 0.80 4.33
N ALA A 133 6.52 1.33 3.22
CA ALA A 133 7.32 1.72 2.06
C ALA A 133 8.34 2.81 2.41
N HIS A 134 7.93 3.82 3.17
CA HIS A 134 8.81 4.87 3.67
C HIS A 134 9.88 4.31 4.62
N ARG A 135 9.49 3.47 5.59
CA ARG A 135 10.38 2.85 6.58
C ARG A 135 11.41 1.92 5.93
N ALA A 136 11.02 1.20 4.88
CA ALA A 136 11.88 0.35 4.06
C ALA A 136 12.67 1.12 2.98
N GLN A 137 12.54 2.43 2.92
CA GLN A 137 13.18 3.29 1.90
C GLN A 137 12.91 2.83 0.46
N CYS A 138 11.69 2.37 0.20
CA CYS A 138 11.26 1.96 -1.13
C CYS A 138 11.09 3.15 -2.06
N ARG A 139 11.33 2.93 -3.35
CA ARG A 139 11.18 3.96 -4.39
C ARG A 139 9.71 4.25 -4.70
N ARG A 140 8.83 3.23 -4.59
CA ARG A 140 7.45 3.30 -5.07
C ARG A 140 6.50 2.46 -4.23
N LEU A 141 5.33 3.00 -3.95
CA LEU A 141 4.17 2.29 -3.41
C LEU A 141 3.17 2.02 -4.54
N ILE A 142 2.67 0.79 -4.67
CA ILE A 142 1.64 0.41 -5.64
C ILE A 142 0.43 -0.13 -4.88
N LEU A 143 -0.67 0.61 -4.91
CA LEU A 143 -1.94 0.23 -4.33
C LEU A 143 -2.76 -0.56 -5.37
N LEU A 144 -2.76 -1.88 -5.25
CA LEU A 144 -3.55 -2.79 -6.07
C LEU A 144 -4.98 -2.85 -5.54
N LYS A 145 -5.92 -2.29 -6.29
CA LYS A 145 -7.33 -2.17 -5.91
C LYS A 145 -8.25 -2.76 -6.98
N SER A 146 -9.56 -2.81 -6.74
CA SER A 146 -10.57 -3.24 -7.72
C SER A 146 -11.06 -2.09 -8.62
N ILE A 147 -10.38 -0.95 -8.62
CA ILE A 147 -10.69 0.24 -9.40
C ILE A 147 -9.52 0.59 -10.33
N ASP A 148 -9.81 1.28 -11.42
CA ASP A 148 -8.79 1.63 -12.42
C ASP A 148 -7.80 2.72 -11.96
N GLY A 149 -8.18 3.50 -10.96
CA GLY A 149 -7.46 4.64 -10.41
C GLY A 149 -8.43 5.60 -9.73
N LEU A 150 -8.00 6.80 -9.43
CA LEU A 150 -8.84 7.88 -8.92
C LEU A 150 -9.68 8.47 -10.05
N ARG A 151 -10.86 8.99 -9.71
CA ARG A 151 -11.75 9.64 -10.66
C ARG A 151 -12.03 11.07 -10.23
N ASP A 152 -12.22 11.94 -11.19
CA ASP A 152 -12.71 13.30 -10.95
C ASP A 152 -14.23 13.35 -10.79
N SER A 153 -14.79 14.55 -10.71
CA SER A 153 -16.21 14.77 -10.47
C SER A 153 -17.11 14.31 -11.62
N ASP A 154 -16.60 14.22 -12.86
CA ASP A 154 -17.33 13.74 -14.04
C ASP A 154 -17.17 12.22 -14.26
N GLY A 155 -16.38 11.56 -13.38
CA GLY A 155 -16.13 10.14 -13.44
C GLY A 155 -14.96 9.73 -14.33
N SER A 156 -14.24 10.67 -14.93
CA SER A 156 -13.07 10.38 -15.77
C SER A 156 -11.87 9.94 -14.90
N LEU A 157 -11.05 9.04 -15.46
CA LEU A 157 -9.83 8.59 -14.80
C LEU A 157 -8.82 9.73 -14.71
N ILE A 158 -8.32 9.99 -13.52
CA ILE A 158 -7.24 10.95 -13.29
C ILE A 158 -5.90 10.24 -13.46
N PRO A 159 -5.10 10.55 -14.49
CA PRO A 159 -3.85 9.85 -14.73
C PRO A 159 -2.76 10.22 -13.72
N GLU A 160 -2.76 11.46 -13.22
CA GLU A 160 -1.73 11.94 -12.30
C GLU A 160 -2.25 13.03 -11.38
N ILE A 161 -1.85 12.99 -10.09
CA ILE A 161 -2.04 14.05 -9.10
C ILE A 161 -0.78 14.22 -8.26
N THR A 162 -0.73 15.29 -7.47
CA THR A 162 0.24 15.43 -6.37
C THR A 162 -0.33 14.86 -5.06
N ALA A 163 0.55 14.48 -4.13
CA ALA A 163 0.13 14.02 -2.81
C ALA A 163 -0.75 15.05 -2.06
N GLY A 164 -0.55 16.35 -2.30
CA GLY A 164 -1.36 17.42 -1.70
C GLY A 164 -2.81 17.45 -2.20
N GLN A 165 -3.08 16.97 -3.40
CA GLN A 165 -4.43 16.95 -3.99
C GLN A 165 -5.22 15.68 -3.57
N LEU A 166 -4.57 14.72 -2.90
CA LEU A 166 -5.19 13.44 -2.58
C LEU A 166 -6.42 13.56 -1.65
N SER A 167 -6.48 14.60 -0.80
CA SER A 167 -7.61 14.87 0.09
C SER A 167 -8.93 15.13 -0.64
N GLU A 168 -8.87 15.55 -1.90
CA GLU A 168 -10.04 15.80 -2.76
C GLU A 168 -10.66 14.49 -3.29
N HIS A 169 -9.96 13.35 -3.15
CA HIS A 169 -10.34 12.05 -3.72
C HIS A 169 -10.58 10.98 -2.64
N THR A 170 -11.40 11.31 -1.64
CA THR A 170 -11.77 10.39 -0.55
C THR A 170 -12.59 9.21 -1.06
N GLY A 171 -12.45 8.05 -0.40
CA GLY A 171 -13.20 6.83 -0.71
C GLY A 171 -12.47 5.83 -1.63
N ALA A 172 -11.56 6.28 -2.47
CA ALA A 172 -10.71 5.40 -3.28
C ALA A 172 -9.49 4.87 -2.50
N VAL A 173 -8.99 5.68 -1.56
CA VAL A 173 -7.92 5.37 -0.61
C VAL A 173 -8.36 5.73 0.81
N ASP A 174 -7.63 5.30 1.84
CA ASP A 174 -8.00 5.66 3.21
C ASP A 174 -7.74 7.15 3.51
N GLY A 175 -8.54 7.69 4.46
CA GLY A 175 -8.55 9.12 4.73
C GLY A 175 -7.22 9.66 5.25
N TYR A 176 -6.44 8.86 5.99
CA TYR A 176 -5.18 9.31 6.56
C TYR A 176 -4.03 9.33 5.54
N LEU A 177 -4.15 8.60 4.44
CA LEU A 177 -3.13 8.59 3.39
C LEU A 177 -2.88 9.99 2.81
N SER A 178 -3.92 10.83 2.71
CA SER A 178 -3.82 12.23 2.27
C SER A 178 -3.01 13.12 3.22
N HIS A 179 -2.91 12.74 4.49
CA HIS A 179 -2.05 13.42 5.47
C HIS A 179 -0.63 12.85 5.47
N PHE A 180 -0.50 11.53 5.26
CA PHE A 180 0.79 10.86 5.33
C PHE A 180 1.67 11.08 4.10
N LEU A 181 1.15 10.88 2.89
CA LEU A 181 1.95 11.00 1.65
C LEU A 181 2.60 12.38 1.44
N PRO A 182 1.94 13.51 1.76
CA PRO A 182 2.58 14.83 1.64
C PRO A 182 3.81 15.01 2.53
N SER A 183 3.88 14.28 3.66
CA SER A 183 5.01 14.37 4.61
C SER A 183 6.24 13.55 4.20
N VAL A 184 6.11 12.69 3.19
CA VAL A 184 7.17 11.77 2.76
C VAL A 184 7.49 11.93 1.27
N GLN A 185 8.72 11.56 0.86
CA GLN A 185 9.14 11.58 -0.54
C GLN A 185 8.92 10.20 -1.17
N LEU A 186 7.64 9.80 -1.28
CA LEU A 186 7.25 8.50 -1.79
C LEU A 186 6.29 8.68 -2.99
N GLU A 187 6.69 8.13 -4.15
CA GLU A 187 5.78 7.99 -5.29
C GLU A 187 4.78 6.88 -4.99
N ALA A 188 3.50 7.13 -5.25
CA ALA A 188 2.47 6.11 -5.13
C ALA A 188 1.66 5.95 -6.43
N TRP A 189 1.08 4.77 -6.62
CA TRP A 189 0.20 4.44 -7.73
C TRP A 189 -1.06 3.75 -7.24
N VAL A 190 -2.20 4.10 -7.83
CA VAL A 190 -3.45 3.34 -7.69
C VAL A 190 -3.72 2.67 -9.01
N ILE A 191 -3.69 1.34 -9.04
CA ILE A 191 -3.93 0.55 -10.27
C ILE A 191 -4.90 -0.60 -10.01
N ASN A 192 -5.54 -1.07 -11.08
CA ASN A 192 -6.50 -2.17 -11.01
C ASN A 192 -5.80 -3.52 -10.92
N GLY A 193 -5.86 -4.16 -9.74
CA GLY A 193 -5.29 -5.49 -9.50
C GLY A 193 -6.06 -6.63 -10.20
N LEU A 194 -7.28 -6.37 -10.72
CA LEU A 194 -8.01 -7.31 -11.58
C LEU A 194 -7.49 -7.30 -13.03
N ARG A 195 -6.54 -6.42 -13.32
CA ARG A 195 -5.81 -6.28 -14.58
C ARG A 195 -4.30 -6.45 -14.33
N PRO A 196 -3.83 -7.68 -14.07
CA PRO A 196 -2.44 -7.93 -13.64
C PRO A 196 -1.38 -7.41 -14.61
N GLU A 197 -1.71 -7.35 -15.91
CA GLU A 197 -0.87 -6.77 -16.96
C GLU A 197 -0.43 -5.33 -16.67
N ARG A 198 -1.27 -4.56 -15.96
CA ARG A 198 -0.91 -3.18 -15.57
C ARG A 198 0.24 -3.11 -14.58
N LEU A 199 0.34 -4.10 -13.69
CA LEU A 199 1.47 -4.20 -12.77
C LEU A 199 2.76 -4.51 -13.53
N SER A 200 2.71 -5.45 -14.47
CA SER A 200 3.86 -5.80 -15.32
C SER A 200 4.32 -4.63 -16.15
N GLU A 201 3.38 -3.92 -16.77
CA GLU A 201 3.65 -2.72 -17.57
C GLU A 201 4.28 -1.63 -16.72
N LEU A 202 3.72 -1.33 -15.52
CA LEU A 202 4.25 -0.32 -14.61
C LEU A 202 5.67 -0.63 -14.15
N LEU A 203 5.96 -1.89 -13.81
CA LEU A 203 7.30 -2.27 -13.36
C LEU A 203 8.32 -2.25 -14.51
N ALA A 204 7.91 -2.57 -15.74
CA ALA A 204 8.78 -2.59 -16.90
C ALA A 204 9.04 -1.20 -17.48
N THR A 205 8.03 -0.33 -17.55
CA THR A 205 8.08 0.94 -18.30
C THR A 205 7.95 2.19 -17.44
N SER A 206 7.60 2.04 -16.15
CA SER A 206 7.21 3.12 -15.24
C SER A 206 5.96 3.89 -15.69
N GLN A 207 5.13 3.29 -16.55
CA GLN A 207 3.86 3.82 -17.05
C GLN A 207 2.83 2.70 -17.10
N THR A 208 1.56 3.03 -16.83
CA THR A 208 0.41 2.14 -17.03
C THR A 208 -0.89 2.91 -16.89
N THR A 209 -2.02 2.27 -17.20
CA THR A 209 -3.35 2.81 -16.87
C THR A 209 -3.60 2.76 -15.36
N GLY A 210 -3.75 3.92 -14.75
CA GLY A 210 -3.93 4.09 -13.30
C GLY A 210 -3.80 5.55 -12.91
N THR A 211 -3.69 5.82 -11.62
CA THR A 211 -3.39 7.15 -11.11
C THR A 211 -2.02 7.16 -10.44
N ARG A 212 -1.13 7.98 -10.97
CA ARG A 212 0.15 8.29 -10.34
C ARG A 212 -0.02 9.40 -9.31
N ILE A 213 0.47 9.19 -8.10
CA ILE A 213 0.50 10.19 -7.03
C ILE A 213 1.95 10.60 -6.81
N ARG A 214 2.30 11.82 -7.24
CA ARG A 214 3.66 12.33 -7.09
C ARG A 214 3.88 12.92 -5.69
N PRO A 215 5.06 12.73 -5.09
CA PRO A 215 5.43 13.44 -3.87
C PRO A 215 5.42 14.95 -4.10
N LEU A 216 5.24 15.71 -3.03
CA LEU A 216 5.43 17.17 -3.09
C LEU A 216 6.89 17.48 -3.38
N LYS A 217 7.14 18.49 -4.22
CA LYS A 217 8.50 19.02 -4.40
C LYS A 217 8.99 19.53 -3.04
N LYS A 218 10.21 19.15 -2.63
CA LYS A 218 10.86 19.83 -1.50
C LYS A 218 10.99 21.31 -1.88
N GLN A 219 10.42 22.22 -1.10
CA GLN A 219 10.78 23.63 -1.19
C GLN A 219 12.26 23.73 -0.85
N ASN A 220 13.08 24.15 -1.81
CA ASN A 220 14.48 24.47 -1.53
C ASN A 220 14.47 25.64 -0.54
N ALA A 221 15.18 25.49 0.58
CA ALA A 221 15.33 26.49 1.62
C ALA A 221 16.09 27.76 1.15
N THR A 222 16.27 27.94 -0.15
CA THR A 222 17.02 29.03 -0.77
C THR A 222 16.15 30.24 -1.14
N ASP A 223 14.82 30.13 -1.17
CA ASP A 223 13.96 31.24 -1.61
C ASP A 223 13.53 32.20 -0.46
N ALA A 224 14.01 31.96 0.77
CA ALA A 224 13.65 32.75 1.95
C ALA A 224 14.66 33.89 2.27
N LEU A 225 15.71 34.07 1.47
CA LEU A 225 16.77 35.08 1.75
C LEU A 225 16.76 36.29 0.82
N ASP A 226 15.87 36.37 -0.17
CA ASP A 226 15.84 37.50 -1.12
C ASP A 226 14.66 38.48 -0.95
N SER A 227 13.94 38.43 0.18
CA SER A 227 12.83 39.38 0.43
C SER A 227 13.11 40.48 1.46
N ASP A 228 14.38 40.68 1.88
CA ASP A 228 14.79 41.82 2.74
C ASP A 228 16.02 42.55 2.12
N GLN A 229 15.80 43.23 1.01
CA GLN A 229 16.63 44.36 0.57
C GLN A 229 15.77 45.48 0.00
#